data_1b0bf4cd9d60ae88279d85b52ebf61e8
#
_entry.id   1b0bf4cd9d60ae88279d85b52ebf61e8
#
_cell.length_a   1.000
_cell.length_b   1.000
_cell.length_c   1.000
_cell.angle_alpha   90.00
_cell.angle_beta   90.00
_cell.angle_gamma   90.00
#
_symmetry.space_group_name_H-M   'P 1'
#
loop_
_entity.id
_entity.type
_entity.pdbx_description
1 polymer ?
#
loop_
_entity_poly.entity_id
_entity_poly.type
_entity_poly.pdbx_seq_one_letter_code
_entity_poly.pdbx_strand_id
1 'polypeptide(L)' 'MVENGITSNDFEKKILNLLSKDLLSVSQIAKKLGIRRDVAAGYLEALKNQGKLEFHKVGRSNIYTIPRRIKNE' A
#
# COMPACT_ATOMS: atom_id res chain seq x y z
N MET A 1 -19.02 13.56 11.96
CA MET A 1 -18.77 13.31 11.58
C MET A 1 -18.56 12.94 10.68
N VAL A 2 -18.37 12.70 10.22
CA VAL A 2 -18.28 12.37 9.49
C VAL A 2 -17.88 12.27 8.64
N GLU A 3 -17.43 12.01 8.06
CA GLU A 3 -16.98 11.98 7.30
C GLU A 3 -17.36 11.41 6.37
N ASN A 4 -17.49 11.37 5.81
CA ASN A 4 -18.01 10.86 4.91
C ASN A 4 -17.18 10.74 3.83
N GLY A 5 -16.45 11.10 3.52
CA GLY A 5 -15.59 10.99 2.43
C GLY A 5 -14.57 9.92 2.65
N ILE A 6 -13.75 9.73 1.65
CA ILE A 6 -12.69 8.77 1.74
C ILE A 6 -11.55 9.39 2.52
N THR A 7 -11.14 8.73 3.54
CA THR A 7 -10.04 9.20 4.36
C THR A 7 -8.79 8.42 4.02
N SER A 8 -7.66 8.87 4.55
CA SER A 8 -6.41 8.16 4.39
C SER A 8 -6.54 6.73 4.89
N ASN A 9 -7.30 6.58 5.96
CA ASN A 9 -7.50 5.28 6.54
C ASN A 9 -8.19 4.32 5.57
N ASP A 10 -9.15 4.84 4.82
CA ASP A 10 -9.83 4.03 3.82
C ASP A 10 -8.89 3.60 2.72
N PHE A 11 -8.03 4.50 2.26
CA PHE A 11 -7.05 4.14 1.25
C PHE A 11 -6.06 3.14 1.80
N GLU A 12 -5.65 3.30 3.04
CA GLU A 12 -4.74 2.36 3.65
C GLU A 12 -5.33 0.96 3.67
N LYS A 13 -6.58 0.86 4.05
CA LYS A 13 -7.24 -0.44 4.09
C LYS A 13 -7.33 -1.05 2.71
N LYS A 14 -7.64 -0.25 1.71
CA LYS A 14 -7.73 -0.75 0.34
C LYS A 14 -6.37 -1.23 -0.15
N ILE A 15 -5.34 -0.48 0.14
CA ILE A 15 -4.00 -0.85 -0.27
C ILE A 15 -3.60 -2.17 0.39
N LEU A 16 -3.82 -2.28 1.68
CA LEU A 16 -3.47 -3.50 2.38
C LEU A 16 -4.24 -4.69 1.85
N ASN A 17 -5.51 -4.49 1.55
CA ASN A 17 -6.33 -5.54 0.99
C ASN A 17 -5.81 -5.99 -0.37
N LEU A 18 -5.46 -5.04 -1.23
CA LEU A 18 -4.91 -5.37 -2.53
C LEU A 18 -3.61 -6.14 -2.42
N LEU A 19 -2.74 -5.70 -1.53
CA LEU A 19 -1.45 -6.32 -1.38
C LEU A 19 -1.52 -7.66 -0.68
N SER A 20 -2.60 -7.92 0.03
CA SER A 20 -2.77 -9.23 0.65
C SER A 20 -3.07 -10.30 -0.38
N LYS A 21 -3.48 -9.89 -1.58
CA LYS A 21 -3.84 -10.83 -2.63
C LYS A 21 -2.78 -10.98 -3.71
N ASP A 22 -2.09 -9.89 -3.99
CA ASP A 22 -1.13 -9.88 -5.08
C ASP A 22 0.05 -9.00 -4.78
N LEU A 23 1.14 -9.26 -5.47
CA LEU A 23 2.27 -8.35 -5.47
C LEU A 23 2.00 -7.29 -6.52
N LEU A 24 1.97 -6.06 -6.10
CA LEU A 24 1.66 -4.97 -7.00
C LEU A 24 2.72 -3.89 -6.93
N SER A 25 2.98 -3.27 -8.07
CA SER A 25 3.85 -2.11 -8.10
C SER A 25 3.05 -0.87 -7.75
N VAL A 26 3.76 0.23 -7.53
CA VAL A 26 3.10 1.50 -7.22
C VAL A 26 2.13 1.88 -8.33
N SER A 27 2.55 1.70 -9.58
CA SER A 27 1.68 2.04 -10.71
C SER A 27 0.42 1.21 -10.74
N GLN A 28 0.54 -0.06 -10.44
CA GLN A 28 -0.63 -0.93 -10.45
C GLN A 28 -1.59 -0.58 -9.34
N ILE A 29 -1.05 -0.23 -8.17
CA ILE A 29 -1.90 0.17 -7.05
C ILE A 29 -2.62 1.46 -7.39
N ALA A 30 -1.90 2.44 -7.95
CA ALA A 30 -2.52 3.70 -8.33
C ALA A 30 -3.66 3.48 -9.30
N LYS A 31 -3.45 2.61 -10.28
CA LYS A 31 -4.49 2.31 -11.24
C LYS A 31 -5.71 1.69 -10.59
N LYS A 32 -5.49 0.73 -9.72
CA LYS A 32 -6.60 0.05 -9.09
C LYS A 32 -7.40 0.96 -8.18
N LEU A 33 -6.74 1.93 -7.59
CA LEU A 33 -7.41 2.87 -6.70
C LEU A 33 -7.95 4.09 -7.43
N GLY A 34 -7.58 4.27 -8.69
CA GLY A 34 -8.02 5.43 -9.45
C GLY A 34 -7.40 6.72 -8.97
N ILE A 35 -6.16 6.66 -8.50
CA ILE A 35 -5.46 7.84 -8.01
C ILE A 35 -4.15 7.99 -8.77
N ARG A 36 -3.51 9.13 -8.56
CA ARG A 36 -2.26 9.40 -9.23
C ARG A 36 -1.15 8.57 -8.61
N ARG A 37 -0.16 8.27 -9.42
CA ARG A 37 0.94 7.46 -8.98
C ARG A 37 1.70 8.08 -7.80
N ASP A 38 1.93 9.39 -7.86
CA ASP A 38 2.66 10.04 -6.77
C ASP A 38 1.86 10.04 -5.48
N VAL A 39 0.54 10.11 -5.57
CA VAL A 39 -0.31 10.02 -4.40
C VAL A 39 -0.24 8.61 -3.81
N ALA A 40 -0.31 7.61 -4.68
CA ALA A 40 -0.20 6.23 -4.21
C ALA A 40 1.15 5.99 -3.55
N ALA A 41 2.21 6.53 -4.14
CA ALA A 41 3.54 6.37 -3.57
C ALA A 41 3.63 6.96 -2.17
N GLY A 42 2.97 8.10 -1.96
CA GLY A 42 2.95 8.72 -0.65
C GLY A 42 2.28 7.86 0.39
N TYR A 43 1.14 7.26 0.04
CA TYR A 43 0.46 6.36 0.96
C TYR A 43 1.30 5.13 1.27
N LEU A 44 1.92 4.58 0.24
CA LEU A 44 2.74 3.39 0.44
C LEU A 44 3.94 3.67 1.31
N GLU A 45 4.56 4.81 1.09
CA GLU A 45 5.70 5.20 1.90
C GLU A 45 5.29 5.38 3.36
N ALA A 46 4.14 6.01 3.59
CA ALA A 46 3.65 6.20 4.94
C ALA A 46 3.39 4.84 5.62
N LEU A 47 2.78 3.92 4.90
CA LEU A 47 2.52 2.60 5.46
C LEU A 47 3.80 1.84 5.75
N LYS A 48 4.78 1.99 4.88
CA LYS A 48 6.08 1.37 5.12
C LYS A 48 6.71 1.92 6.39
N ASN A 49 6.65 3.24 6.55
CA ASN A 49 7.23 3.87 7.73
C ASN A 49 6.54 3.48 9.01
N GLN A 50 5.28 3.09 8.92
CA GLN A 50 4.53 2.62 10.07
C GLN A 50 4.75 1.13 10.34
N GLY A 51 5.53 0.48 9.50
CA GLY A 51 5.78 -0.93 9.66
C GLY A 51 4.68 -1.83 9.11
N LYS A 52 3.76 -1.26 8.37
CA LYS A 52 2.65 -2.03 7.82
C LYS A 52 2.97 -2.63 6.47
N LEU A 53 3.98 -2.13 5.80
CA LEU A 53 4.43 -2.64 4.52
C LEU A 53 5.93 -2.76 4.49
N GLU A 54 6.40 -3.63 3.62
CA GLU A 54 7.82 -3.76 3.35
C GLU A 54 8.07 -3.31 1.91
N PHE A 55 9.24 -2.76 1.69
CA PHE A 55 9.63 -2.27 0.39
C PHE A 55 10.69 -3.18 -0.21
N HIS A 56 10.47 -3.56 -1.46
CA HIS A 56 11.43 -4.39 -2.18
C HIS A 56 11.68 -3.76 -3.54
N LYS A 57 12.94 -3.63 -3.87
CA LYS A 57 13.28 -3.13 -5.18
C LYS A 57 13.68 -4.31 -6.04
N VAL A 58 12.92 -4.53 -7.09
CA VAL A 58 13.16 -5.65 -8.00
C VAL A 58 13.42 -5.07 -9.37
N GLY A 59 14.69 -5.12 -9.79
CA GLY A 59 15.05 -4.49 -11.04
C GLY A 59 14.76 -3.00 -10.96
N ARG A 60 13.88 -2.55 -11.82
CA ARG A 60 13.49 -1.14 -11.82
C ARG A 60 12.15 -0.90 -11.16
N SER A 61 11.57 -1.95 -10.64
CA SER A 61 10.26 -1.84 -10.03
C SER A 61 10.35 -1.68 -8.54
N ASN A 62 9.50 -0.82 -8.00
CA ASN A 62 9.37 -0.65 -6.57
C ASN A 62 8.13 -1.39 -6.14
N ILE A 63 8.30 -2.41 -5.33
CA ILE A 63 7.21 -3.27 -4.93
C ILE A 63 7.03 -3.20 -3.43
N TYR A 64 5.80 -3.02 -3.01
CA TYR A 64 5.48 -3.01 -1.59
C TYR A 64 4.68 -4.26 -1.29
N THR A 65 5.01 -4.90 -0.17
CA THR A 65 4.33 -6.12 0.24
C THR A 65 3.95 -6.03 1.70
N ILE A 66 3.02 -6.87 2.09
CA ILE A 66 2.66 -6.97 3.50
C ILE A 66 3.71 -7.83 4.18
N PRO A 67 4.28 -7.35 5.30
CA PRO A 67 5.31 -8.13 5.98
C PRO A 67 4.74 -9.46 6.43
N ARG A 68 5.48 -10.51 6.17
CA ARG A 68 5.06 -11.81 6.60
C ARG A 68 5.65 -12.05 7.95
N ARG A 69 4.94 -11.65 8.97
CA ARG A 69 5.44 -11.79 10.28
C ARG A 69 5.11 -13.14 10.76
N ILE A 70 6.02 -13.88 11.04
CA ILE A 70 5.74 -15.15 11.62
C ILE A 70 5.66 -15.00 13.06
N LYS A 71 4.81 -15.23 13.58
CA LYS A 71 4.74 -15.01 14.92
C LYS A 71 4.89 -16.04 15.62
N ASN A 72 5.40 -16.27 15.92
CA ASN A 72 5.48 -17.08 16.52
C ASN A 72 5.42 -17.10 17.46
N GLU A 73 5.44 -16.96 17.42
CA GLU A 73 5.25 -16.88 17.99
C GLU A 73 5.13 -16.83 18.26
#